data_809286d27188201b97022709f756893e
#
_entry.id   809286d27188201b97022709f756893e
#
_cell.length_a   1.000
_cell.length_b   1.000
_cell.length_c   1.000
_cell.angle_alpha   90.00
_cell.angle_beta   90.00
_cell.angle_gamma   90.00
#
_symmetry.space_group_name_H-M   'P 1'
#
loop_
_entity.id
_entity.type
_entity.pdbx_description
1 polymer ?
#
loop_
_entity_poly.entity_id
_entity_poly.type
_entity_poly.pdbx_seq_one_letter_code
_entity_poly.pdbx_strand_id
1 'polypeptide(L)'
;MSLLLKNIVLPLAHFTLAVDVEVRSRVTAIFGPSGAGKTSLLDLVAGLRRAPSAFIQLDDRVLTDTATGRLVPTCARGIGYVPQDLALFPHLSVRQNLLYGCKSGAAINPLFAFDHVISVLEIAPLITRSVTALSGGEKQRVALARALLASPQLLLLDEPLASLDEPLKAKIIPYLARIRDEFRIPMLCVTHDRLEALTLADEVVVIAGGKVMQAGPTLEVFNRPANPEVAKFVGMETLQPGCITEVHDGLATVSINQTRLTALAPELAATEVFVCIRGEDVMLQREAATASSVRNRLPARIKALRPQGALVRVELDAGFPLFALITRPGCAELALREGDAITALIKTPAIHLVPR
;
A
#
# COMPACT_ATOMS: atom_id res chain seq x y z
N MET A 1 -16.87 1.92 -10.87
CA MET A 1 -15.82 2.00 -11.91
C MET A 1 -15.28 0.61 -12.18
N SER A 2 -14.93 0.31 -13.43
CA SER A 2 -14.15 -0.87 -13.77
C SER A 2 -12.93 -0.43 -14.59
N LEU A 3 -11.74 -0.70 -14.09
CA LEU A 3 -10.50 -0.56 -14.87
C LEU A 3 -9.99 -1.97 -15.18
N LEU A 4 -10.07 -2.34 -16.45
CA LEU A 4 -9.64 -3.63 -16.92
C LEU A 4 -8.26 -3.51 -17.59
N LEU A 5 -7.30 -4.22 -17.03
CA LEU A 5 -5.93 -4.33 -17.53
C LEU A 5 -5.70 -5.78 -17.94
N LYS A 6 -5.67 -6.07 -19.24
CA LYS A 6 -5.52 -7.43 -19.76
C LYS A 6 -4.35 -7.54 -20.73
N ASN A 7 -3.73 -8.71 -20.74
CA ASN A 7 -2.65 -9.04 -21.68
C ASN A 7 -1.56 -7.96 -21.72
N ILE A 8 -1.31 -7.29 -20.58
CA ILE A 8 -0.25 -6.30 -20.52
C ILE A 8 1.09 -7.02 -20.48
N VAL A 9 1.90 -6.84 -21.50
CA VAL A 9 3.26 -7.35 -21.58
C VAL A 9 4.17 -6.19 -21.97
N LEU A 10 4.99 -5.74 -21.03
CA LEU A 10 5.93 -4.66 -21.23
C LEU A 10 7.34 -5.10 -20.80
N PRO A 11 8.27 -5.31 -21.75
CA PRO A 11 9.67 -5.52 -21.43
C PRO A 11 10.27 -4.32 -20.72
N LEU A 12 10.90 -4.54 -19.56
CA LEU A 12 11.69 -3.58 -18.79
C LEU A 12 13.14 -4.04 -18.78
N ALA A 13 14.05 -3.23 -18.22
CA ALA A 13 15.48 -3.49 -18.29
C ALA A 13 15.91 -4.86 -17.71
N HIS A 14 15.22 -5.33 -16.65
CA HIS A 14 15.62 -6.54 -15.91
C HIS A 14 14.54 -7.62 -15.88
N PHE A 15 13.31 -7.32 -16.26
CA PHE A 15 12.18 -8.25 -16.24
C PHE A 15 11.09 -7.77 -17.21
N THR A 16 10.08 -8.62 -17.42
CA THR A 16 8.89 -8.25 -18.17
C THR A 16 7.73 -8.01 -17.21
N LEU A 17 7.11 -6.83 -17.28
CA LEU A 17 5.86 -6.55 -16.60
C LEU A 17 4.74 -7.29 -17.33
N ALA A 18 4.11 -8.25 -16.66
CA ALA A 18 2.99 -9.04 -17.14
C ALA A 18 1.82 -8.88 -16.17
N VAL A 19 0.75 -8.18 -16.60
CA VAL A 19 -0.38 -7.85 -15.74
C VAL A 19 -1.68 -8.21 -16.40
N ASP A 20 -2.48 -9.00 -15.67
CA ASP A 20 -3.88 -9.29 -15.91
C ASP A 20 -4.65 -9.04 -14.62
N VAL A 21 -5.42 -7.97 -14.56
CA VAL A 21 -6.22 -7.61 -13.39
C VAL A 21 -7.41 -6.75 -13.77
N GLU A 22 -8.52 -6.97 -13.12
CA GLU A 22 -9.68 -6.08 -13.14
C GLU A 22 -9.84 -5.41 -11.79
N VAL A 23 -9.88 -4.10 -11.77
CA VAL A 23 -10.05 -3.25 -10.58
C VAL A 23 -11.46 -2.69 -10.61
N ARG A 24 -12.24 -2.93 -9.56
CA ARG A 24 -13.64 -2.48 -9.47
C ARG A 24 -13.89 -1.51 -8.33
N SER A 25 -12.94 -1.35 -7.47
CA SER A 25 -13.02 -0.48 -6.31
C SER A 25 -12.87 0.99 -6.69
N ARG A 26 -13.30 1.86 -5.79
CA ARG A 26 -13.18 3.31 -6.00
C ARG A 26 -11.74 3.78 -5.84
N VAL A 27 -11.04 3.26 -4.84
CA VAL A 27 -9.62 3.53 -4.64
C VAL A 27 -8.86 2.22 -4.60
N THR A 28 -7.92 2.06 -5.52
CA THR A 28 -7.05 0.89 -5.57
C THR A 28 -5.60 1.30 -5.40
N ALA A 29 -4.91 0.63 -4.48
CA ALA A 29 -3.47 0.76 -4.34
C ALA A 29 -2.74 -0.28 -5.19
N ILE A 30 -1.77 0.16 -6.00
CA ILE A 30 -0.75 -0.72 -6.59
C ILE A 30 0.42 -0.76 -5.62
N PHE A 31 0.58 -1.90 -4.96
CA PHE A 31 1.53 -2.06 -3.86
C PHE A 31 2.67 -3.01 -4.26
N GLY A 32 3.86 -2.81 -3.71
CA GLY A 32 5.00 -3.70 -3.93
C GLY A 32 6.34 -2.99 -3.83
N PRO A 33 7.46 -3.73 -3.96
CA PRO A 33 8.79 -3.17 -3.81
C PRO A 33 9.13 -2.14 -4.88
N SER A 34 10.10 -1.27 -4.58
CA SER A 34 10.66 -0.35 -5.57
C SER A 34 11.22 -1.13 -6.76
N GLY A 35 11.00 -0.59 -7.96
CA GLY A 35 11.42 -1.25 -9.19
C GLY A 35 10.52 -2.39 -9.70
N ALA A 36 9.39 -2.71 -9.05
CA ALA A 36 8.47 -3.77 -9.48
C ALA A 36 7.68 -3.46 -10.78
N GLY A 37 7.80 -2.25 -11.34
CA GLY A 37 7.10 -1.83 -12.55
C GLY A 37 5.80 -1.04 -12.31
N LYS A 38 5.52 -0.63 -11.07
CA LYS A 38 4.29 0.08 -10.69
C LYS A 38 4.07 1.39 -11.46
N THR A 39 5.07 2.28 -11.47
CA THR A 39 5.07 3.52 -12.27
C THR A 39 4.88 3.24 -13.76
N SER A 40 5.56 2.20 -14.29
CA SER A 40 5.41 1.81 -15.69
C SER A 40 4.00 1.38 -16.03
N LEU A 41 3.28 0.74 -15.10
CA LEU A 41 1.87 0.40 -15.24
C LEU A 41 1.00 1.66 -15.27
N LEU A 42 1.24 2.63 -14.37
CA LEU A 42 0.54 3.91 -14.40
C LEU A 42 0.77 4.66 -15.71
N ASP A 43 2.01 4.70 -16.20
CA ASP A 43 2.37 5.33 -17.46
C ASP A 43 1.64 4.70 -18.65
N LEU A 44 1.44 3.38 -18.65
CA LEU A 44 0.65 2.67 -19.67
C LEU A 44 -0.83 3.11 -19.61
N VAL A 45 -1.41 3.17 -18.40
CA VAL A 45 -2.79 3.61 -18.20
C VAL A 45 -2.95 5.07 -18.61
N ALA A 46 -2.01 5.93 -18.27
CA ALA A 46 -1.99 7.34 -18.66
C ALA A 46 -1.78 7.53 -20.18
N GLY A 47 -1.22 6.53 -20.89
CA GLY A 47 -0.86 6.63 -22.29
C GLY A 47 0.47 7.33 -22.56
N LEU A 48 1.30 7.47 -21.54
CA LEU A 48 2.65 8.02 -21.62
C LEU A 48 3.66 6.98 -22.11
N ARG A 49 3.33 5.71 -21.99
CA ARG A 49 4.15 4.58 -22.43
C ARG A 49 3.36 3.66 -23.33
N ARG A 50 4.06 2.95 -24.21
CA ARG A 50 3.47 1.93 -25.09
C ARG A 50 4.01 0.55 -24.72
N ALA A 51 3.17 -0.48 -24.81
CA ALA A 51 3.56 -1.86 -24.63
C ALA A 51 3.37 -2.64 -25.95
N PRO A 52 4.16 -3.69 -26.20
CA PRO A 52 3.96 -4.60 -27.33
C PRO A 52 2.59 -5.28 -27.30
N SER A 53 2.11 -5.62 -26.10
CA SER A 53 0.77 -6.17 -25.87
C SER A 53 0.13 -5.44 -24.70
N ALA A 54 -1.08 -4.93 -24.91
CA ALA A 54 -1.89 -4.32 -23.86
C ALA A 54 -3.35 -4.17 -24.30
N PHE A 55 -4.26 -4.49 -23.39
CA PHE A 55 -5.65 -4.10 -23.48
C PHE A 55 -6.00 -3.32 -22.18
N ILE A 56 -6.39 -2.06 -22.33
CA ILE A 56 -6.73 -1.16 -21.22
C ILE A 56 -8.11 -0.56 -21.49
N GLN A 57 -9.04 -0.81 -20.59
CA GLN A 57 -10.41 -0.31 -20.66
C GLN A 57 -10.80 0.35 -19.35
N LEU A 58 -11.37 1.55 -19.41
CA LEU A 58 -11.94 2.29 -18.29
C LEU A 58 -13.45 2.35 -18.49
N ASP A 59 -14.21 1.72 -17.60
CA ASP A 59 -15.65 1.46 -17.76
C ASP A 59 -15.95 0.87 -19.15
N ASP A 60 -16.79 1.49 -19.97
CA ASP A 60 -17.13 1.03 -21.31
C ASP A 60 -16.15 1.53 -22.41
N ARG A 61 -15.13 2.29 -22.01
CA ARG A 61 -14.22 2.93 -22.96
C ARG A 61 -12.89 2.23 -23.06
N VAL A 62 -12.60 1.65 -24.23
CA VAL A 62 -11.27 1.09 -24.52
C VAL A 62 -10.29 2.22 -24.80
N LEU A 63 -9.25 2.32 -23.96
CA LEU A 63 -8.17 3.32 -24.05
C LEU A 63 -6.99 2.82 -24.89
N THR A 64 -6.66 1.53 -24.78
CA THR A 64 -5.58 0.87 -25.52
C THR A 64 -6.02 -0.53 -25.88
N ASP A 65 -5.85 -0.89 -27.12
CA ASP A 65 -5.97 -2.27 -27.62
C ASP A 65 -4.92 -2.47 -28.73
N THR A 66 -3.84 -3.14 -28.39
CA THR A 66 -2.74 -3.39 -29.33
C THR A 66 -3.10 -4.38 -30.42
N ALA A 67 -4.07 -5.27 -30.18
CA ALA A 67 -4.51 -6.25 -31.18
C ALA A 67 -5.25 -5.56 -32.35
N THR A 68 -6.03 -4.51 -32.05
CA THR A 68 -6.75 -3.72 -33.07
C THR A 68 -6.02 -2.44 -33.47
N GLY A 69 -4.89 -2.13 -32.85
CA GLY A 69 -4.15 -0.89 -33.08
C GLY A 69 -4.80 0.36 -32.46
N ARG A 70 -5.82 0.18 -31.59
CA ARG A 70 -6.48 1.30 -30.92
C ARG A 70 -5.59 1.89 -29.83
N LEU A 71 -5.30 3.20 -29.93
CA LEU A 71 -4.54 3.93 -28.93
C LEU A 71 -5.14 5.33 -28.77
N VAL A 72 -5.86 5.55 -27.67
CA VAL A 72 -6.39 6.86 -27.32
C VAL A 72 -5.23 7.77 -26.85
N PRO A 73 -5.04 8.95 -27.46
CA PRO A 73 -4.00 9.89 -27.04
C PRO A 73 -4.16 10.30 -25.56
N THR A 74 -3.05 10.56 -24.87
CA THR A 74 -3.01 10.93 -23.45
C THR A 74 -3.99 12.04 -23.09
N CYS A 75 -3.99 13.13 -23.85
CA CYS A 75 -4.88 14.30 -23.63
C CYS A 75 -6.38 13.97 -23.79
N ALA A 76 -6.72 12.90 -24.48
CA ALA A 76 -8.09 12.46 -24.72
C ALA A 76 -8.55 11.34 -23.77
N ARG A 77 -7.69 10.81 -22.88
CA ARG A 77 -8.05 9.72 -21.96
C ARG A 77 -8.96 10.17 -20.81
N GLY A 78 -8.97 11.46 -20.46
CA GLY A 78 -9.73 11.97 -19.32
C GLY A 78 -9.11 11.55 -17.98
N ILE A 79 -7.79 11.43 -17.94
CA ILE A 79 -7.03 10.97 -16.77
C ILE A 79 -6.28 12.17 -16.15
N GLY A 80 -6.43 12.35 -14.83
CA GLY A 80 -5.56 13.22 -14.05
C GLY A 80 -4.37 12.40 -13.55
N TYR A 81 -3.16 12.90 -13.75
CA TYR A 81 -1.94 12.20 -13.31
C TYR A 81 -1.07 13.10 -12.44
N VAL A 82 -0.72 12.63 -11.27
CA VAL A 82 0.25 13.24 -10.36
C VAL A 82 1.45 12.31 -10.29
N PRO A 83 2.54 12.61 -11.01
CA PRO A 83 3.77 11.82 -10.97
C PRO A 83 4.54 12.09 -9.67
N GLN A 84 5.50 11.22 -9.36
CA GLN A 84 6.31 11.27 -8.13
C GLN A 84 7.07 12.59 -7.96
N ASP A 85 7.55 13.18 -9.06
CA ASP A 85 8.24 14.49 -9.08
C ASP A 85 7.28 15.69 -9.11
N LEU A 86 5.96 15.43 -9.06
CA LEU A 86 4.85 16.39 -9.15
C LEU A 86 4.74 17.12 -10.50
N ALA A 87 5.78 17.16 -11.31
CA ALA A 87 5.88 17.78 -12.62
C ALA A 87 5.24 19.19 -12.70
N LEU A 88 5.41 20.01 -11.64
CA LEU A 88 4.98 21.41 -11.67
C LEU A 88 5.89 22.24 -12.56
N PHE A 89 5.32 23.14 -13.33
CA PHE A 89 6.09 24.04 -14.23
C PHE A 89 6.77 25.14 -13.42
N PRO A 90 8.10 25.13 -13.27
CA PRO A 90 8.81 26.04 -12.35
C PRO A 90 8.79 27.51 -12.83
N HIS A 91 8.59 27.72 -14.11
CA HIS A 91 8.51 29.07 -14.74
C HIS A 91 7.12 29.69 -14.69
N LEU A 92 6.09 28.94 -14.22
CA LEU A 92 4.73 29.40 -14.08
C LEU A 92 4.40 29.66 -12.60
N SER A 93 3.51 30.62 -12.35
CA SER A 93 2.89 30.82 -11.03
C SER A 93 2.01 29.63 -10.66
N VAL A 94 1.64 29.52 -9.38
CA VAL A 94 0.65 28.52 -8.92
C VAL A 94 -0.63 28.61 -9.74
N ARG A 95 -1.20 29.82 -9.91
CA ARG A 95 -2.41 30.03 -10.71
C ARG A 95 -2.27 29.50 -12.14
N GLN A 96 -1.16 29.80 -12.80
CA GLN A 96 -0.91 29.33 -14.16
C GLN A 96 -0.75 27.81 -14.24
N ASN A 97 -0.08 27.18 -13.25
CA ASN A 97 -0.02 25.74 -13.15
C ASN A 97 -1.41 25.11 -13.01
N LEU A 98 -2.25 25.67 -12.14
CA LEU A 98 -3.60 25.18 -11.90
C LEU A 98 -4.48 25.23 -13.16
N LEU A 99 -4.37 26.32 -13.92
CA LEU A 99 -5.19 26.55 -15.13
C LEU A 99 -4.64 25.85 -16.37
N TYR A 100 -3.44 25.28 -16.31
CA TYR A 100 -2.77 24.70 -17.49
C TYR A 100 -3.58 23.58 -18.15
N GLY A 101 -4.24 22.72 -17.35
CA GLY A 101 -5.04 21.60 -17.83
C GLY A 101 -6.54 21.89 -17.96
N CYS A 102 -6.98 23.09 -17.60
CA CYS A 102 -8.40 23.44 -17.64
C CYS A 102 -8.91 23.52 -19.09
N LYS A 103 -9.96 22.76 -19.40
CA LYS A 103 -10.63 22.84 -20.70
C LYS A 103 -11.49 24.09 -20.76
N SER A 104 -11.23 24.99 -21.71
CA SER A 104 -12.08 26.15 -21.99
C SER A 104 -13.38 25.70 -22.65
N GLY A 105 -14.54 26.16 -22.15
CA GLY A 105 -15.82 26.01 -22.84
C GLY A 105 -16.63 24.74 -22.63
N ALA A 106 -16.16 23.76 -21.85
CA ALA A 106 -16.99 22.64 -21.43
C ALA A 106 -17.84 23.03 -20.21
N ALA A 107 -19.06 22.46 -20.08
CA ALA A 107 -19.84 22.54 -18.84
C ALA A 107 -19.01 21.95 -17.72
N ILE A 108 -18.45 22.77 -16.84
CA ILE A 108 -17.59 22.35 -15.77
C ILE A 108 -18.48 21.70 -14.71
N ASN A 109 -18.22 20.42 -14.39
CA ASN A 109 -18.86 19.81 -13.25
C ASN A 109 -18.52 20.65 -12.01
N PRO A 110 -19.52 21.13 -11.23
CA PRO A 110 -19.30 22.00 -10.08
C PRO A 110 -18.29 21.46 -9.06
N LEU A 111 -18.16 20.15 -8.95
CA LEU A 111 -17.16 19.50 -8.09
C LEU A 111 -15.72 19.85 -8.48
N PHE A 112 -15.46 20.11 -9.76
CA PHE A 112 -14.14 20.49 -10.29
C PHE A 112 -14.02 21.98 -10.57
N ALA A 113 -14.96 22.81 -10.04
CA ALA A 113 -14.85 24.24 -10.12
C ALA A 113 -13.61 24.75 -9.39
N PHE A 114 -12.98 25.78 -9.94
CA PHE A 114 -11.72 26.34 -9.43
C PHE A 114 -11.80 26.65 -7.92
N ASP A 115 -12.81 27.41 -7.51
CA ASP A 115 -12.96 27.84 -6.11
C ASP A 115 -13.21 26.66 -5.17
N HIS A 116 -13.94 25.63 -5.62
CA HIS A 116 -14.17 24.42 -4.83
C HIS A 116 -12.89 23.63 -4.61
N VAL A 117 -12.13 23.37 -5.68
CA VAL A 117 -10.85 22.64 -5.60
C VAL A 117 -9.85 23.39 -4.71
N ILE A 118 -9.77 24.72 -4.86
CA ILE A 118 -8.91 25.58 -4.05
C ILE A 118 -9.27 25.51 -2.57
N SER A 119 -10.57 25.52 -2.26
CA SER A 119 -11.08 25.42 -0.88
C SER A 119 -10.77 24.05 -0.25
N VAL A 120 -11.05 22.96 -0.95
CA VAL A 120 -10.83 21.59 -0.45
C VAL A 120 -9.35 21.34 -0.12
N LEU A 121 -8.44 21.85 -0.97
CA LEU A 121 -6.99 21.66 -0.82
C LEU A 121 -6.32 22.79 -0.02
N GLU A 122 -7.07 23.78 0.45
CA GLU A 122 -6.59 24.90 1.26
C GLU A 122 -5.38 25.61 0.65
N ILE A 123 -5.42 25.87 -0.67
CA ILE A 123 -4.33 26.50 -1.43
C ILE A 123 -4.61 27.97 -1.85
N ALA A 124 -5.70 28.56 -1.37
CA ALA A 124 -6.03 29.97 -1.66
C ALA A 124 -4.86 30.94 -1.39
N PRO A 125 -4.12 30.84 -0.26
CA PRO A 125 -3.00 31.74 0.02
C PRO A 125 -1.79 31.55 -0.91
N LEU A 126 -1.76 30.47 -1.70
CA LEU A 126 -0.63 30.10 -2.54
C LEU A 126 -0.78 30.59 -4.00
N ILE A 127 -1.99 30.97 -4.43
CA ILE A 127 -2.35 31.21 -5.85
C ILE A 127 -1.43 32.20 -6.56
N THR A 128 -0.98 33.24 -5.85
CA THR A 128 -0.13 34.30 -6.39
C THR A 128 1.37 34.00 -6.29
N ARG A 129 1.74 32.94 -5.58
CA ARG A 129 3.15 32.59 -5.35
C ARG A 129 3.79 31.91 -6.55
N SER A 130 5.14 31.96 -6.60
CA SER A 130 5.92 31.10 -7.48
C SER A 130 5.96 29.67 -6.93
N VAL A 131 5.90 28.68 -7.81
CA VAL A 131 6.04 27.26 -7.44
C VAL A 131 7.36 26.96 -6.76
N THR A 132 8.42 27.67 -7.12
CA THR A 132 9.76 27.48 -6.53
C THR A 132 9.84 27.89 -5.06
N ALA A 133 8.94 28.76 -4.60
CA ALA A 133 8.88 29.24 -3.22
C ALA A 133 7.97 28.37 -2.31
N LEU A 134 7.42 27.28 -2.82
CA LEU A 134 6.54 26.39 -2.07
C LEU A 134 7.32 25.30 -1.33
N SER A 135 6.81 24.94 -0.14
CA SER A 135 7.23 23.74 0.58
C SER A 135 6.80 22.46 -0.17
N GLY A 136 7.35 21.30 0.20
CA GLY A 136 7.00 20.02 -0.40
C GLY A 136 5.49 19.71 -0.34
N GLY A 137 4.87 19.89 0.82
CA GLY A 137 3.43 19.67 0.99
C GLY A 137 2.56 20.68 0.25
N GLU A 138 2.99 21.95 0.12
CA GLU A 138 2.31 22.95 -0.70
C GLU A 138 2.38 22.57 -2.19
N LYS A 139 3.54 22.14 -2.67
CA LYS A 139 3.72 21.62 -4.04
C LYS A 139 2.81 20.44 -4.32
N GLN A 140 2.71 19.50 -3.36
CA GLN A 140 1.85 18.32 -3.46
C GLN A 140 0.39 18.73 -3.64
N ARG A 141 -0.12 19.63 -2.80
CA ARG A 141 -1.50 20.12 -2.88
C ARG A 141 -1.77 20.86 -4.20
N VAL A 142 -0.82 21.64 -4.69
CA VAL A 142 -0.92 22.30 -5.99
C VAL A 142 -0.95 21.31 -7.15
N ALA A 143 -0.15 20.25 -7.12
CA ALA A 143 -0.14 19.20 -8.14
C ALA A 143 -1.46 18.41 -8.17
N LEU A 144 -2.01 18.07 -6.99
CA LEU A 144 -3.32 17.45 -6.84
C LEU A 144 -4.42 18.37 -7.41
N ALA A 145 -4.40 19.65 -7.05
CA ALA A 145 -5.37 20.63 -7.58
C ALA A 145 -5.31 20.73 -9.10
N ARG A 146 -4.12 20.79 -9.68
CA ARG A 146 -3.94 20.83 -11.15
C ARG A 146 -4.55 19.60 -11.82
N ALA A 147 -4.34 18.42 -11.26
CA ALA A 147 -4.91 17.17 -11.78
C ALA A 147 -6.44 17.16 -11.68
N LEU A 148 -7.02 17.65 -10.58
CA LEU A 148 -8.47 17.73 -10.38
C LEU A 148 -9.15 18.75 -11.29
N LEU A 149 -8.54 19.91 -11.52
CA LEU A 149 -9.06 20.98 -12.38
C LEU A 149 -9.17 20.56 -13.85
N ALA A 150 -8.49 19.49 -14.26
CA ALA A 150 -8.68 18.87 -15.57
C ALA A 150 -10.01 18.08 -15.67
N SER A 151 -10.81 18.01 -14.62
CA SER A 151 -12.06 17.23 -14.50
C SER A 151 -11.86 15.76 -14.94
N PRO A 152 -11.00 15.02 -14.27
CA PRO A 152 -10.63 13.66 -14.68
C PRO A 152 -11.73 12.64 -14.39
N GLN A 153 -11.79 11.57 -15.19
CA GLN A 153 -12.60 10.39 -14.95
C GLN A 153 -11.87 9.34 -14.07
N LEU A 154 -10.53 9.40 -14.03
CA LEU A 154 -9.66 8.58 -13.21
C LEU A 154 -8.47 9.42 -12.74
N LEU A 155 -8.12 9.34 -11.46
CA LEU A 155 -6.94 9.99 -10.90
C LEU A 155 -5.85 8.95 -10.65
N LEU A 156 -4.68 9.18 -11.25
CA LEU A 156 -3.48 8.38 -11.04
C LEU A 156 -2.53 9.13 -10.11
N LEU A 157 -2.09 8.47 -9.07
CA LEU A 157 -1.14 9.01 -8.07
C LEU A 157 0.08 8.09 -8.01
N ASP A 158 1.25 8.61 -8.36
CA ASP A 158 2.50 7.84 -8.32
C ASP A 158 3.32 8.24 -7.11
N GLU A 159 3.34 7.37 -6.10
CA GLU A 159 4.04 7.57 -4.82
C GLU A 159 3.81 8.97 -4.21
N PRO A 160 2.55 9.37 -3.99
CA PRO A 160 2.21 10.76 -3.67
C PRO A 160 2.82 11.27 -2.36
N LEU A 161 3.32 10.40 -1.49
CA LEU A 161 3.88 10.77 -0.19
C LEU A 161 5.35 10.38 -0.03
N ALA A 162 5.99 9.76 -1.03
CA ALA A 162 7.33 9.17 -0.88
C ALA A 162 8.44 10.19 -0.55
N SER A 163 8.30 11.44 -1.00
CA SER A 163 9.30 12.50 -0.79
C SER A 163 9.06 13.32 0.50
N LEU A 164 8.08 12.93 1.32
CA LEU A 164 7.67 13.66 2.52
C LEU A 164 8.14 12.96 3.79
N ASP A 165 8.52 13.74 4.80
CA ASP A 165 8.75 13.24 6.15
C ASP A 165 7.44 12.82 6.84
N GLU A 166 7.51 12.01 7.89
CA GLU A 166 6.32 11.49 8.59
C GLU A 166 5.36 12.59 9.10
N PRO A 167 5.83 13.73 9.68
CA PRO A 167 4.95 14.82 10.06
C PRO A 167 4.20 15.45 8.88
N LEU A 168 4.82 15.49 7.71
CA LEU A 168 4.20 16.07 6.51
C LEU A 168 3.26 15.08 5.83
N LYS A 169 3.58 13.78 5.81
CA LYS A 169 2.67 12.72 5.38
C LYS A 169 1.37 12.77 6.17
N ALA A 170 1.45 12.84 7.51
CA ALA A 170 0.29 12.94 8.39
C ALA A 170 -0.62 14.15 8.06
N LYS A 171 -0.05 15.23 7.53
CA LYS A 171 -0.82 16.41 7.08
C LYS A 171 -1.44 16.24 5.69
N ILE A 172 -0.82 15.47 4.79
CA ILE A 172 -1.29 15.32 3.40
C ILE A 172 -2.32 14.20 3.26
N ILE A 173 -2.21 13.10 4.02
CA ILE A 173 -3.18 12.00 4.00
C ILE A 173 -4.64 12.48 4.12
N PRO A 174 -5.00 13.41 5.04
CA PRO A 174 -6.36 13.95 5.13
C PRO A 174 -6.84 14.64 3.84
N TYR A 175 -5.96 15.29 3.08
CA TYR A 175 -6.35 15.88 1.79
C TYR A 175 -6.64 14.82 0.74
N LEU A 176 -5.87 13.73 0.70
CA LEU A 176 -6.16 12.61 -0.20
C LEU A 176 -7.49 11.93 0.17
N ALA A 177 -7.77 11.76 1.47
CA ALA A 177 -9.06 11.26 1.94
C ALA A 177 -10.22 12.20 1.55
N ARG A 178 -10.06 13.52 1.70
CA ARG A 178 -11.04 14.51 1.24
C ARG A 178 -11.27 14.42 -0.27
N ILE A 179 -10.21 14.28 -1.07
CA ILE A 179 -10.35 14.09 -2.52
C ILE A 179 -11.19 12.85 -2.81
N ARG A 180 -10.90 11.72 -2.16
CA ARG A 180 -11.68 10.48 -2.27
C ARG A 180 -13.17 10.73 -1.98
N ASP A 181 -13.47 11.41 -0.87
CA ASP A 181 -14.82 11.50 -0.34
C ASP A 181 -15.67 12.56 -1.07
N GLU A 182 -15.08 13.71 -1.41
CA GLU A 182 -15.79 14.83 -2.02
C GLU A 182 -15.90 14.71 -3.54
N PHE A 183 -14.79 14.43 -4.22
CA PHE A 183 -14.82 14.38 -5.70
C PHE A 183 -15.38 13.08 -6.24
N ARG A 184 -15.38 12.03 -5.43
CA ARG A 184 -15.91 10.70 -5.76
C ARG A 184 -15.39 10.12 -7.08
N ILE A 185 -14.22 10.55 -7.52
CA ILE A 185 -13.53 10.00 -8.68
C ILE A 185 -12.78 8.73 -8.30
N PRO A 186 -12.69 7.79 -9.22
CA PRO A 186 -11.83 6.63 -9.05
C PRO A 186 -10.37 7.03 -8.95
N MET A 187 -9.61 6.33 -8.10
CA MET A 187 -8.19 6.61 -7.88
C MET A 187 -7.38 5.33 -8.00
N LEU A 188 -6.28 5.39 -8.72
CA LEU A 188 -5.26 4.36 -8.74
C LEU A 188 -3.98 4.96 -8.15
N CYS A 189 -3.56 4.47 -6.99
CA CYS A 189 -2.45 5.00 -6.22
C CYS A 189 -1.31 3.98 -6.18
N VAL A 190 -0.14 4.34 -6.67
CA VAL A 190 1.08 3.56 -6.46
C VAL A 190 1.67 3.94 -5.12
N THR A 191 1.91 2.97 -4.28
CA THR A 191 2.60 3.17 -3.00
C THR A 191 3.36 1.92 -2.56
N HIS A 192 4.37 2.11 -1.73
CA HIS A 192 5.03 1.06 -0.96
C HIS A 192 4.83 1.25 0.55
N ASP A 193 4.06 2.27 0.94
CA ASP A 193 3.73 2.58 2.33
C ASP A 193 2.41 1.89 2.72
N ARG A 194 2.50 1.00 3.73
CA ARG A 194 1.36 0.22 4.23
C ARG A 194 0.26 1.12 4.81
N LEU A 195 0.66 2.15 5.57
CA LEU A 195 -0.29 3.04 6.23
C LEU A 195 -1.10 3.84 5.20
N GLU A 196 -0.43 4.30 4.14
CA GLU A 196 -1.07 4.97 3.01
C GLU A 196 -2.11 4.06 2.35
N ALA A 197 -1.71 2.81 2.00
CA ALA A 197 -2.61 1.85 1.39
C ALA A 197 -3.82 1.53 2.29
N LEU A 198 -3.60 1.27 3.59
CA LEU A 198 -4.67 0.97 4.55
C LEU A 198 -5.61 2.16 4.80
N THR A 199 -5.12 3.39 4.68
CA THR A 199 -5.93 4.59 4.96
C THR A 199 -6.77 5.00 3.75
N LEU A 200 -6.26 4.82 2.54
CA LEU A 200 -6.87 5.37 1.34
C LEU A 200 -7.57 4.32 0.47
N ALA A 201 -7.02 3.11 0.37
CA ALA A 201 -7.44 2.15 -0.63
C ALA A 201 -8.48 1.14 -0.11
N ASP A 202 -9.52 0.92 -0.91
CA ASP A 202 -10.51 -0.13 -0.69
C ASP A 202 -9.95 -1.50 -1.11
N GLU A 203 -9.13 -1.50 -2.17
CA GLU A 203 -8.53 -2.68 -2.79
C GLU A 203 -7.04 -2.46 -3.01
N VAL A 204 -6.27 -3.53 -2.93
CA VAL A 204 -4.84 -3.52 -3.24
C VAL A 204 -4.49 -4.58 -4.28
N VAL A 205 -3.63 -4.20 -5.21
CA VAL A 205 -2.99 -5.10 -6.17
C VAL A 205 -1.49 -5.15 -5.84
N VAL A 206 -1.02 -6.28 -5.37
CA VAL A 206 0.40 -6.48 -5.04
C VAL A 206 1.14 -6.92 -6.28
N ILE A 207 2.16 -6.14 -6.68
CA ILE A 207 3.01 -6.43 -7.83
C ILE A 207 4.44 -6.67 -7.36
N ALA A 208 5.01 -7.80 -7.75
CA ALA A 208 6.41 -8.12 -7.53
C ALA A 208 6.98 -8.87 -8.75
N GLY A 209 8.26 -8.64 -9.05
CA GLY A 209 8.91 -9.26 -10.21
C GLY A 209 8.17 -9.07 -11.53
N GLY A 210 7.42 -7.98 -11.68
CA GLY A 210 6.62 -7.67 -12.86
C GLY A 210 5.29 -8.44 -12.97
N LYS A 211 4.85 -9.14 -11.94
CA LYS A 211 3.61 -9.93 -11.94
C LYS A 211 2.67 -9.51 -10.82
N VAL A 212 1.36 -9.68 -11.04
CA VAL A 212 0.38 -9.58 -9.97
C VAL A 212 0.51 -10.82 -9.09
N MET A 213 0.84 -10.60 -7.82
CA MET A 213 1.01 -11.67 -6.83
C MET A 213 -0.26 -11.96 -6.05
N GLN A 214 -1.03 -10.92 -5.78
CA GLN A 214 -2.32 -10.98 -5.10
C GLN A 214 -3.10 -9.70 -5.36
N ALA A 215 -4.42 -9.79 -5.47
CA ALA A 215 -5.32 -8.65 -5.54
C ALA A 215 -6.56 -8.94 -4.70
N GLY A 216 -7.14 -7.90 -4.09
CA GLY A 216 -8.35 -8.02 -3.28
C GLY A 216 -8.53 -6.88 -2.28
N PRO A 217 -9.53 -6.98 -1.39
CA PRO A 217 -9.78 -5.99 -0.35
C PRO A 217 -8.53 -5.71 0.47
N THR A 218 -8.21 -4.44 0.70
CA THR A 218 -6.94 -4.03 1.33
C THR A 218 -6.67 -4.75 2.65
N LEU A 219 -7.65 -4.77 3.56
CA LEU A 219 -7.51 -5.43 4.85
C LEU A 219 -7.29 -6.95 4.72
N GLU A 220 -7.93 -7.58 3.73
CA GLU A 220 -7.78 -9.01 3.51
C GLU A 220 -6.37 -9.36 3.02
N VAL A 221 -5.88 -8.67 1.98
CA VAL A 221 -4.55 -8.91 1.42
C VAL A 221 -3.45 -8.64 2.46
N PHE A 222 -3.59 -7.57 3.25
CA PHE A 222 -2.62 -7.28 4.30
C PHE A 222 -2.65 -8.31 5.44
N ASN A 223 -3.82 -8.82 5.83
CA ASN A 223 -3.95 -9.76 6.95
C ASN A 223 -3.79 -11.22 6.53
N ARG A 224 -4.10 -11.55 5.26
CA ARG A 224 -4.07 -12.91 4.70
C ARG A 224 -3.27 -12.95 3.39
N PRO A 225 -1.94 -12.77 3.46
CA PRO A 225 -1.10 -12.88 2.27
C PRO A 225 -1.18 -14.29 1.67
N ALA A 226 -1.34 -14.36 0.34
CA ALA A 226 -1.53 -15.62 -0.36
C ALA A 226 -0.25 -16.47 -0.46
N ASN A 227 0.92 -15.85 -0.33
CA ASN A 227 2.21 -16.52 -0.40
C ASN A 227 3.28 -15.80 0.45
N PRO A 228 4.42 -16.45 0.73
CA PRO A 228 5.48 -15.87 1.57
C PRO A 228 6.08 -14.58 1.04
N GLU A 229 6.08 -14.39 -0.27
CA GLU A 229 6.61 -13.17 -0.90
C GLU A 229 5.70 -11.98 -0.63
N VAL A 230 4.38 -12.16 -0.80
CA VAL A 230 3.39 -11.13 -0.40
C VAL A 230 3.48 -10.86 1.10
N ALA A 231 3.61 -11.90 1.94
CA ALA A 231 3.74 -11.76 3.39
C ALA A 231 4.89 -10.80 3.78
N LYS A 232 6.04 -10.93 3.12
CA LYS A 232 7.18 -10.00 3.31
C LYS A 232 6.83 -8.57 2.91
N PHE A 233 6.19 -8.37 1.75
CA PHE A 233 5.85 -7.04 1.25
C PHE A 233 4.80 -6.35 2.12
N VAL A 234 3.82 -7.09 2.65
CA VAL A 234 2.80 -6.52 3.53
C VAL A 234 3.27 -6.35 4.99
N GLY A 235 4.58 -6.57 5.26
CA GLY A 235 5.21 -6.28 6.55
C GLY A 235 5.03 -7.36 7.60
N MET A 236 4.99 -8.65 7.21
CA MET A 236 5.09 -9.75 8.16
C MET A 236 6.57 -9.99 8.49
N GLU A 237 6.99 -9.64 9.71
CA GLU A 237 8.40 -9.71 10.12
C GLU A 237 8.84 -11.14 10.46
N THR A 238 7.93 -11.93 11.03
CA THR A 238 8.20 -13.34 11.31
C THR A 238 7.62 -14.20 10.21
N LEU A 239 8.47 -14.91 9.49
CA LEU A 239 8.10 -15.85 8.44
C LEU A 239 8.93 -17.12 8.63
N GLN A 240 8.33 -18.18 9.16
CA GLN A 240 9.01 -19.42 9.51
C GLN A 240 8.34 -20.64 8.88
N PRO A 241 9.11 -21.57 8.33
CA PRO A 241 8.55 -22.85 7.90
C PRO A 241 8.04 -23.63 9.10
N GLY A 242 6.88 -24.24 8.96
CA GLY A 242 6.26 -25.07 9.99
C GLY A 242 5.48 -26.23 9.38
N CYS A 243 5.11 -27.18 10.23
CA CYS A 243 4.33 -28.34 9.85
C CYS A 243 3.06 -28.41 10.70
N ILE A 244 1.89 -28.54 10.08
CA ILE A 244 0.63 -28.78 10.77
C ILE A 244 0.62 -30.21 11.27
N THR A 245 0.56 -30.39 12.58
CA THR A 245 0.57 -31.72 13.23
C THR A 245 -0.84 -32.21 13.55
N GLU A 246 -1.78 -31.28 13.78
CA GLU A 246 -3.13 -31.63 14.19
C GLU A 246 -4.08 -30.47 13.78
N VAL A 247 -5.32 -30.82 13.41
CA VAL A 247 -6.40 -29.86 13.18
C VAL A 247 -7.62 -30.34 13.95
N HIS A 248 -8.12 -29.50 14.86
CA HIS A 248 -9.28 -29.79 15.68
C HIS A 248 -10.10 -28.51 15.92
N ASP A 249 -11.42 -28.56 15.78
CA ASP A 249 -12.35 -27.43 16.00
C ASP A 249 -11.95 -26.12 15.28
N GLY A 250 -11.49 -26.22 14.02
CA GLY A 250 -11.07 -25.06 13.24
C GLY A 250 -9.71 -24.46 13.67
N LEU A 251 -9.00 -25.12 14.60
CA LEU A 251 -7.68 -24.74 15.05
C LEU A 251 -6.64 -25.73 14.53
N ALA A 252 -5.51 -25.22 14.10
CA ALA A 252 -4.34 -26.00 13.69
C ALA A 252 -3.24 -25.88 14.76
N THR A 253 -2.68 -27.01 15.15
CA THR A 253 -1.43 -27.07 15.90
C THR A 253 -0.29 -27.15 14.89
N VAL A 254 0.61 -26.15 14.92
CA VAL A 254 1.75 -26.05 14.01
C VAL A 254 3.04 -26.18 14.79
N SER A 255 3.93 -27.03 14.31
CA SER A 255 5.28 -27.21 14.86
C SER A 255 6.30 -26.41 14.04
N ILE A 256 7.07 -25.56 14.71
CA ILE A 256 8.26 -24.90 14.17
C ILE A 256 9.44 -25.40 15.02
N ASN A 257 10.32 -26.22 14.44
CA ASN A 257 11.35 -26.92 15.19
C ASN A 257 10.73 -27.71 16.39
N GLN A 258 11.07 -27.32 17.62
CA GLN A 258 10.54 -27.90 18.86
C GLN A 258 9.39 -27.10 19.47
N THR A 259 9.06 -25.95 18.92
CA THR A 259 8.02 -25.06 19.44
C THR A 259 6.68 -25.37 18.78
N ARG A 260 5.61 -25.46 19.56
CA ARG A 260 4.24 -25.64 19.07
C ARG A 260 3.46 -24.34 19.18
N LEU A 261 2.68 -24.03 18.14
CA LEU A 261 1.79 -22.89 18.04
C LEU A 261 0.37 -23.36 17.70
N THR A 262 -0.63 -22.63 18.20
CA THR A 262 -2.02 -22.80 17.80
C THR A 262 -2.41 -21.64 16.90
N ALA A 263 -2.87 -21.92 15.68
CA ALA A 263 -3.36 -20.97 14.70
C ALA A 263 -4.77 -21.32 14.25
N LEU A 264 -5.43 -20.47 13.46
CA LEU A 264 -6.62 -20.86 12.74
C LEU A 264 -6.22 -21.84 11.62
N ALA A 265 -7.03 -22.88 11.43
CA ALA A 265 -6.79 -23.85 10.36
C ALA A 265 -6.89 -23.16 8.99
N PRO A 266 -5.98 -23.42 8.05
CA PRO A 266 -6.07 -22.89 6.71
C PRO A 266 -7.26 -23.51 5.95
N GLU A 267 -7.85 -22.78 5.02
CA GLU A 267 -8.98 -23.25 4.20
C GLU A 267 -8.57 -24.42 3.29
N LEU A 268 -7.31 -24.42 2.82
CA LEU A 268 -6.74 -25.50 2.02
C LEU A 268 -6.01 -26.48 2.92
N ALA A 269 -6.25 -27.77 2.72
CA ALA A 269 -5.52 -28.83 3.43
C ALA A 269 -4.03 -28.78 3.03
N ALA A 270 -3.19 -28.34 3.95
CA ALA A 270 -1.74 -28.28 3.77
C ALA A 270 -1.07 -28.82 5.02
N THR A 271 -0.05 -29.64 4.83
CA THR A 271 0.78 -30.14 5.94
C THR A 271 1.97 -29.22 6.19
N GLU A 272 2.60 -28.75 5.12
CA GLU A 272 3.71 -27.79 5.20
C GLU A 272 3.20 -26.38 4.99
N VAL A 273 3.57 -25.46 5.88
CA VAL A 273 3.12 -24.08 5.86
C VAL A 273 4.26 -23.12 6.21
N PHE A 274 4.10 -21.88 5.82
CA PHE A 274 4.81 -20.76 6.44
C PHE A 274 3.93 -20.15 7.53
N VAL A 275 4.49 -20.01 8.72
CA VAL A 275 3.89 -19.31 9.84
C VAL A 275 4.28 -17.85 9.74
N CYS A 276 3.29 -17.00 9.54
CA CYS A 276 3.44 -15.57 9.35
C CYS A 276 2.89 -14.83 10.58
N ILE A 277 3.72 -13.99 11.23
CA ILE A 277 3.34 -13.24 12.42
C ILE A 277 3.87 -11.81 12.27
N ARG A 278 3.04 -10.83 12.62
CA ARG A 278 3.44 -9.43 12.69
C ARG A 278 4.08 -9.11 14.03
N GLY A 279 5.09 -8.26 14.04
CA GLY A 279 5.71 -7.82 15.28
C GLY A 279 4.76 -7.05 16.19
N GLU A 280 3.80 -6.33 15.63
CA GLU A 280 2.76 -5.60 16.37
C GLU A 280 1.76 -6.51 17.10
N ASP A 281 1.62 -7.77 16.67
CA ASP A 281 0.74 -8.77 17.27
C ASP A 281 1.41 -9.59 18.38
N VAL A 282 2.69 -9.37 18.61
CA VAL A 282 3.47 -10.05 19.64
C VAL A 282 3.56 -9.17 20.89
N MET A 283 2.87 -9.58 21.95
CA MET A 283 2.97 -8.93 23.25
C MET A 283 4.10 -9.56 24.07
N LEU A 284 4.78 -8.74 24.88
CA LEU A 284 5.85 -9.20 25.76
C LEU A 284 5.45 -9.08 27.22
N GLN A 285 5.78 -10.10 28.03
CA GLN A 285 5.46 -10.14 29.46
C GLN A 285 6.62 -10.77 30.25
N ARG A 286 7.02 -10.17 31.37
CA ARG A 286 8.11 -10.69 32.23
C ARG A 286 7.70 -11.86 33.09
N GLU A 287 6.50 -11.87 33.61
CA GLU A 287 6.03 -12.91 34.55
C GLU A 287 5.11 -13.91 33.86
N ALA A 288 5.07 -15.14 34.38
CA ALA A 288 4.13 -16.15 33.93
C ALA A 288 2.70 -15.66 34.23
N ALA A 289 1.90 -15.49 33.18
CA ALA A 289 0.59 -14.90 33.28
C ALA A 289 -0.41 -15.79 34.01
N THR A 290 -1.28 -15.14 34.76
CA THR A 290 -2.60 -15.60 35.17
C THR A 290 -3.43 -16.05 33.94
N ALA A 291 -4.52 -16.77 34.15
CA ALA A 291 -5.41 -17.22 33.08
C ALA A 291 -5.80 -16.09 32.11
N SER A 292 -5.59 -16.32 30.83
CA SER A 292 -5.94 -15.36 29.75
C SER A 292 -6.40 -16.11 28.51
N SER A 293 -7.06 -15.40 27.60
CA SER A 293 -7.50 -15.95 26.30
C SER A 293 -6.36 -16.17 25.29
N VAL A 294 -5.13 -15.77 25.61
CA VAL A 294 -3.97 -15.97 24.73
C VAL A 294 -3.48 -17.41 24.86
N ARG A 295 -3.55 -18.17 23.76
CA ARG A 295 -3.15 -19.57 23.75
C ARG A 295 -1.65 -19.77 23.50
N ASN A 296 -1.04 -18.95 22.66
CA ASN A 296 0.38 -19.07 22.36
C ASN A 296 1.20 -18.27 23.37
N ARG A 297 1.87 -18.96 24.26
CA ARG A 297 2.77 -18.42 25.28
C ARG A 297 4.13 -19.03 25.08
N LEU A 298 5.04 -18.25 24.52
CA LEU A 298 6.34 -18.74 24.10
C LEU A 298 7.42 -18.20 25.03
N PRO A 299 8.09 -19.05 25.82
CA PRO A 299 9.33 -18.64 26.44
C PRO A 299 10.33 -18.21 25.38
N ALA A 300 10.90 -17.03 25.53
CA ALA A 300 11.81 -16.45 24.56
C ALA A 300 12.98 -15.74 25.25
N ARG A 301 14.07 -15.56 24.53
CA ARG A 301 15.21 -14.75 24.96
C ARG A 301 15.39 -13.56 24.02
N ILE A 302 15.59 -12.38 24.57
CA ILE A 302 15.86 -11.17 23.79
C ILE A 302 17.26 -11.25 23.18
N LYS A 303 17.34 -11.20 21.85
CA LYS A 303 18.60 -11.21 21.08
C LYS A 303 19.10 -9.80 20.81
N ALA A 304 18.20 -8.86 20.47
CA ALA A 304 18.54 -7.48 20.19
C ALA A 304 17.35 -6.55 20.41
N LEU A 305 17.63 -5.29 20.73
CA LEU A 305 16.68 -4.20 20.86
C LEU A 305 17.06 -3.09 19.87
N ARG A 306 16.22 -2.85 18.83
CA ARG A 306 16.48 -1.87 17.78
C ARG A 306 15.46 -0.74 17.81
N PRO A 307 15.84 0.47 18.25
CA PRO A 307 14.92 1.62 18.22
C PRO A 307 14.50 1.99 16.80
N GLN A 308 13.19 2.19 16.60
CA GLN A 308 12.59 2.63 15.34
C GLN A 308 11.58 3.76 15.60
N GLY A 309 12.02 5.01 15.56
CA GLY A 309 11.16 6.16 15.88
C GLY A 309 10.57 6.08 17.30
N ALA A 310 9.24 6.04 17.43
CA ALA A 310 8.54 5.89 18.72
C ALA A 310 8.47 4.44 19.21
N LEU A 311 8.86 3.48 18.38
CA LEU A 311 8.80 2.06 18.66
C LEU A 311 10.19 1.47 18.90
N VAL A 312 10.22 0.23 19.40
CA VAL A 312 11.40 -0.62 19.53
C VAL A 312 11.07 -1.96 18.91
N ARG A 313 11.86 -2.37 17.92
CA ARG A 313 11.84 -3.72 17.38
C ARG A 313 12.67 -4.61 18.29
N VAL A 314 12.01 -5.62 18.84
CA VAL A 314 12.63 -6.63 19.72
C VAL A 314 12.83 -7.90 18.93
N GLU A 315 14.07 -8.33 18.79
CA GLU A 315 14.42 -9.60 18.17
C GLU A 315 14.49 -10.70 19.26
N LEU A 316 13.71 -11.75 19.09
CA LEU A 316 13.52 -12.82 20.06
C LEU A 316 13.98 -14.15 19.49
N ASP A 317 14.46 -15.01 20.38
CA ASP A 317 14.63 -16.44 20.14
C ASP A 317 13.58 -17.19 20.97
N ALA A 318 12.57 -17.72 20.31
CA ALA A 318 11.50 -18.52 20.90
C ALA A 318 11.59 -20.01 20.46
N GLY A 319 12.83 -20.51 20.21
CA GLY A 319 13.07 -21.75 19.48
C GLY A 319 13.08 -21.55 17.96
N PHE A 320 12.71 -20.35 17.54
CA PHE A 320 12.80 -19.81 16.20
C PHE A 320 12.89 -18.28 16.27
N PRO A 321 13.40 -17.58 15.23
CA PRO A 321 13.41 -16.13 15.17
C PRO A 321 12.00 -15.56 15.18
N LEU A 322 11.68 -14.76 16.20
CA LEU A 322 10.42 -14.07 16.39
C LEU A 322 10.69 -12.59 16.60
N PHE A 323 9.84 -11.73 16.07
CA PHE A 323 9.94 -10.29 16.20
C PHE A 323 8.74 -9.73 16.94
N ALA A 324 8.99 -8.77 17.84
CA ALA A 324 7.95 -7.96 18.48
C ALA A 324 8.21 -6.48 18.22
N LEU A 325 7.14 -5.71 18.06
CA LEU A 325 7.20 -4.26 17.88
C LEU A 325 6.44 -3.62 19.03
N ILE A 326 7.16 -2.94 19.93
CA ILE A 326 6.59 -2.34 21.13
C ILE A 326 6.92 -0.86 21.22
N THR A 327 6.21 -0.10 22.05
CA THR A 327 6.49 1.31 22.28
C THR A 327 7.77 1.50 23.12
N ARG A 328 8.47 2.62 22.94
CA ARG A 328 9.61 2.96 23.83
C ARG A 328 9.24 3.00 25.32
N PRO A 329 8.12 3.63 25.74
CA PRO A 329 7.68 3.55 27.12
C PRO A 329 7.47 2.11 27.60
N GLY A 330 6.80 1.24 26.82
CA GLY A 330 6.60 -0.16 27.19
C GLY A 330 7.91 -0.93 27.33
N CYS A 331 8.90 -0.66 26.45
CA CYS A 331 10.24 -1.21 26.58
C CYS A 331 10.93 -0.79 27.90
N ALA A 332 10.78 0.49 28.28
CA ALA A 332 11.34 1.04 29.51
C ALA A 332 10.63 0.49 30.77
N GLU A 333 9.30 0.43 30.76
CA GLU A 333 8.49 -0.10 31.88
C GLU A 333 8.82 -1.57 32.15
N LEU A 334 8.99 -2.37 31.10
CA LEU A 334 9.43 -3.75 31.22
C LEU A 334 10.94 -3.88 31.51
N ALA A 335 11.69 -2.77 31.52
CA ALA A 335 13.13 -2.71 31.72
C ALA A 335 13.89 -3.79 30.88
N LEU A 336 13.53 -3.90 29.58
CA LEU A 336 14.05 -4.94 28.71
C LEU A 336 15.53 -4.71 28.37
N ARG A 337 16.31 -5.81 28.41
CA ARG A 337 17.72 -5.83 28.03
C ARG A 337 18.01 -7.04 27.13
N GLU A 338 19.03 -6.91 26.32
CA GLU A 338 19.54 -8.06 25.55
C GLU A 338 19.98 -9.19 26.50
N GLY A 339 19.62 -10.42 26.16
CA GLY A 339 19.86 -11.59 26.98
C GLY A 339 18.74 -11.93 27.98
N ASP A 340 17.80 -11.00 28.26
CA ASP A 340 16.69 -11.26 29.17
C ASP A 340 15.79 -12.41 28.70
N ALA A 341 15.32 -13.21 29.65
CA ALA A 341 14.22 -14.15 29.43
C ALA A 341 12.89 -13.41 29.51
N ILE A 342 12.00 -13.66 28.56
CA ILE A 342 10.70 -13.02 28.41
C ILE A 342 9.68 -14.03 27.90
N THR A 343 8.39 -13.80 28.14
CA THR A 343 7.32 -14.56 27.51
C THR A 343 6.70 -13.74 26.39
N ALA A 344 6.73 -14.29 25.15
CA ALA A 344 6.02 -13.75 24.03
C ALA A 344 4.60 -14.32 23.97
N LEU A 345 3.60 -13.46 23.87
CA LEU A 345 2.19 -13.81 23.84
C LEU A 345 1.61 -13.47 22.47
N ILE A 346 0.98 -14.45 21.81
CA ILE A 346 0.41 -14.27 20.49
C ILE A 346 -1.01 -14.84 20.47
N LYS A 347 -1.98 -14.06 20.06
CA LYS A 347 -3.36 -14.54 19.88
C LYS A 347 -3.42 -15.49 18.68
N THR A 348 -4.20 -16.57 18.79
CA THR A 348 -4.44 -17.53 17.70
C THR A 348 -4.81 -16.89 16.36
N PRO A 349 -5.75 -15.90 16.28
CA PRO A 349 -6.09 -15.26 15.03
C PRO A 349 -4.99 -14.36 14.43
N ALA A 350 -3.96 -14.01 15.19
CA ALA A 350 -2.84 -13.19 14.73
C ALA A 350 -1.74 -14.01 14.03
N ILE A 351 -1.88 -15.32 14.01
CA ILE A 351 -0.98 -16.22 13.29
C ILE A 351 -1.64 -16.62 11.98
N HIS A 352 -1.04 -16.22 10.88
CA HIS A 352 -1.52 -16.57 9.54
C HIS A 352 -0.66 -17.72 8.98
N LEU A 353 -1.34 -18.75 8.44
CA LEU A 353 -0.71 -19.91 7.84
C LEU A 353 -0.81 -19.81 6.31
N VAL A 354 0.34 -19.82 5.66
CA VAL A 354 0.44 -19.80 4.19
C VAL A 354 0.94 -21.17 3.73
N PRO A 355 0.21 -21.90 2.87
CA PRO A 355 0.69 -23.14 2.30
C PRO A 355 2.07 -22.98 1.64
N ARG A 356 2.93 -23.99 1.79
CA ARG A 356 4.28 -24.01 1.22
C ARG A 356 4.28 -24.58 -0.19
#